data_9d709a82e06c601e654a8eb43ca06187
#
_entry.id   9d709a82e06c601e654a8eb43ca06187
#
_cell.length_a   1.000
_cell.length_b   1.000
_cell.length_c   1.000
_cell.angle_alpha   90.00
_cell.angle_beta   90.00
_cell.angle_gamma   90.00
#
_symmetry.space_group_name_H-M   'P 1'
#
loop_
_entity.id
_entity.type
_entity.pdbx_description
1 polymer ?
#
loop_
_entity_poly.entity_id
_entity_poly.type
_entity_poly.pdbx_seq_one_letter_code
_entity_poly.pdbx_strand_id
1 'polypeptide(L)'
;MSRMMIVVEFEVKPEHRNQFIELMKGHAQRSRAEDGCQQFDVLLPQEDHSRVLLVEAWRDQAALDVHSKAPTMAKLRETYQPWLLNRKATRCIAD
;
A
#
# COMPACT_ATOMS: atom_id res chain seq x y z
N MET A 1 -22.21 -7.26 -4.48
CA MET A 1 -21.61 -6.04 -5.02
C MET A 1 -20.12 -6.17 -5.07
N SER A 2 -19.52 -5.70 -6.15
CA SER A 2 -18.07 -5.77 -6.29
C SER A 2 -17.41 -4.60 -5.59
N ARG A 3 -16.17 -4.83 -5.14
CA ARG A 3 -15.31 -3.82 -4.54
C ARG A 3 -14.06 -3.69 -5.37
N MET A 4 -13.50 -2.50 -5.39
CA MET A 4 -12.18 -2.31 -5.98
C MET A 4 -11.12 -2.66 -4.96
N MET A 5 -10.28 -3.61 -5.29
CA MET A 5 -9.18 -4.03 -4.43
C MET A 5 -7.84 -3.84 -5.13
N ILE A 6 -6.83 -3.57 -4.34
CA ILE A 6 -5.46 -3.47 -4.85
C ILE A 6 -4.57 -4.30 -3.94
N VAL A 7 -3.74 -5.12 -4.57
CA VAL A 7 -2.66 -5.81 -3.88
C VAL A 7 -1.35 -5.23 -4.37
N VAL A 8 -0.57 -4.67 -3.45
CA VAL A 8 0.74 -4.13 -3.77
C VAL A 8 1.79 -5.00 -3.12
N GLU A 9 2.75 -5.45 -3.92
CA GLU A 9 3.84 -6.29 -3.46
C GLU A 9 5.14 -5.49 -3.56
N PHE A 10 5.84 -5.36 -2.44
CA PHE A 10 7.13 -4.69 -2.39
C PHE A 10 8.22 -5.69 -2.05
N GLU A 11 9.32 -5.63 -2.77
CA GLU A 11 10.56 -6.28 -2.37
C GLU A 11 11.50 -5.22 -1.84
N VAL A 12 11.90 -5.35 -0.57
CA VAL A 12 12.58 -4.29 0.17
C VAL A 12 14.00 -4.72 0.50
N LYS A 13 14.93 -3.80 0.35
CA LYS A 13 16.32 -4.03 0.76
C LYS A 13 16.37 -4.38 2.25
N PRO A 14 17.11 -5.42 2.66
CA PRO A 14 17.09 -5.87 4.06
C PRO A 14 17.44 -4.77 5.06
N GLU A 15 18.36 -3.89 4.72
CA GLU A 15 18.81 -2.82 5.61
C GLU A 15 17.73 -1.75 5.85
N HIS A 16 16.69 -1.70 5.02
CA HIS A 16 15.61 -0.71 5.11
C HIS A 16 14.25 -1.33 5.48
N ARG A 17 14.22 -2.63 5.77
CA ARG A 17 12.97 -3.33 6.01
C ARG A 17 12.16 -2.72 7.17
N ASN A 18 12.80 -2.52 8.30
CA ASN A 18 12.10 -1.99 9.48
C ASN A 18 11.58 -0.57 9.24
N GLN A 19 12.38 0.26 8.60
CA GLN A 19 11.97 1.63 8.25
C GLN A 19 10.79 1.61 7.31
N PHE A 20 10.81 0.73 6.31
CA PHE A 20 9.72 0.60 5.34
C PHE A 20 8.44 0.15 6.02
N ILE A 21 8.51 -0.84 6.90
CA ILE A 21 7.34 -1.35 7.63
C ILE A 21 6.71 -0.23 8.47
N GLU A 22 7.50 0.52 9.21
CA GLU A 22 6.99 1.63 10.02
C GLU A 22 6.36 2.71 9.16
N LEU A 23 6.96 3.02 8.02
CA LEU A 23 6.39 3.97 7.06
C LEU A 23 5.04 3.49 6.55
N MET A 24 4.92 2.21 6.21
CA MET A 24 3.67 1.62 5.71
C MET A 24 2.59 1.56 6.78
N LYS A 25 2.94 1.30 8.03
CA LYS A 25 1.97 1.34 9.14
C LYS A 25 1.34 2.72 9.27
N GLY A 26 2.14 3.76 9.22
CA GLY A 26 1.64 5.14 9.27
C GLY A 26 0.78 5.46 8.06
N HIS A 27 1.20 5.05 6.88
CA HIS A 27 0.44 5.23 5.65
C HIS A 27 -0.91 4.51 5.72
N ALA A 28 -0.94 3.27 6.21
CA ALA A 28 -2.17 2.51 6.37
C ALA A 28 -3.13 3.19 7.33
N GLN A 29 -2.62 3.69 8.45
CA GLN A 29 -3.45 4.37 9.44
C GLN A 29 -4.10 5.63 8.86
N ARG A 30 -3.34 6.44 8.12
CA ARG A 30 -3.88 7.64 7.46
C ARG A 30 -4.87 7.27 6.37
N SER A 31 -4.56 6.24 5.60
CA SER A 31 -5.41 5.82 4.49
C SER A 31 -6.76 5.30 4.96
N ARG A 32 -6.80 4.58 6.08
CA ARG A 32 -8.05 4.08 6.66
C ARG A 32 -9.01 5.20 7.04
N ALA A 33 -8.49 6.39 7.32
CA ALA A 33 -9.30 7.56 7.65
C ALA A 33 -9.86 8.27 6.41
N GLU A 34 -9.41 7.91 5.21
CA GLU A 34 -9.90 8.53 3.98
C GLU A 34 -11.30 8.05 3.64
N ASP A 35 -12.11 8.96 3.11
CA ASP A 35 -13.46 8.62 2.65
C ASP A 35 -13.39 7.58 1.53
N GLY A 36 -14.17 6.52 1.67
CA GLY A 36 -14.19 5.44 0.69
C GLY A 36 -13.17 4.34 0.91
N CYS A 37 -12.25 4.49 1.86
CA CYS A 37 -11.33 3.40 2.20
C CYS A 37 -12.07 2.37 3.05
N GLN A 38 -12.19 1.15 2.53
CA GLN A 38 -12.89 0.06 3.21
C GLN A 38 -11.93 -0.89 3.93
N GLN A 39 -10.70 -0.99 3.42
CA GLN A 39 -9.68 -1.86 3.98
C GLN A 39 -8.31 -1.33 3.58
N PHE A 40 -7.37 -1.37 4.50
CA PHE A 40 -5.98 -1.05 4.19
C PHE A 40 -5.08 -1.78 5.19
N ASP A 41 -4.52 -2.91 4.76
CA ASP A 41 -3.72 -3.78 5.62
C ASP A 41 -2.29 -3.88 5.12
N VAL A 42 -1.35 -3.87 6.06
CA VAL A 42 0.06 -4.16 5.80
C VAL A 42 0.28 -5.63 6.17
N LEU A 43 0.70 -6.43 5.21
CA LEU A 43 0.92 -7.85 5.42
C LEU A 43 2.42 -8.17 5.36
N LEU A 44 2.86 -8.96 6.31
CA LEU A 44 4.25 -9.39 6.39
C LEU A 44 4.30 -10.91 6.17
N PRO A 45 4.79 -11.37 5.00
CA PRO A 45 4.89 -12.81 4.75
C PRO A 45 5.76 -13.49 5.81
N GLN A 46 5.28 -14.62 6.33
CA GLN A 46 5.95 -15.31 7.43
C GLN A 46 7.33 -15.86 7.04
N GLU A 47 7.46 -16.30 5.80
CA GLU A 47 8.66 -17.01 5.36
C GLU A 47 9.54 -16.20 4.41
N ASP A 48 9.12 -14.99 4.05
CA ASP A 48 9.90 -14.13 3.13
C ASP A 48 10.02 -12.74 3.73
N HIS A 49 11.16 -12.49 4.37
CA HIS A 49 11.44 -11.23 5.04
C HIS A 49 11.84 -10.10 4.09
N SER A 50 12.01 -10.40 2.80
CA SER A 50 12.30 -9.37 1.81
C SER A 50 11.03 -8.69 1.29
N ARG A 51 9.84 -9.26 1.54
CA ARG A 51 8.59 -8.79 0.97
C ARG A 51 7.69 -8.17 2.02
N VAL A 52 6.98 -7.13 1.58
CA VAL A 52 5.90 -6.49 2.35
C VAL A 52 4.76 -6.28 1.36
N LEU A 53 3.53 -6.57 1.78
CA LEU A 53 2.36 -6.41 0.93
C LEU A 53 1.38 -5.42 1.54
N LEU A 54 0.65 -4.72 0.66
CA LEU A 54 -0.54 -3.96 1.05
C LEU A 54 -1.75 -4.61 0.40
N VAL A 55 -2.82 -4.74 1.16
CA VAL A 55 -4.13 -5.13 0.63
C VAL A 55 -5.09 -4.00 0.93
N GLU A 56 -5.64 -3.42 -0.15
CA GLU A 56 -6.50 -2.24 -0.07
C GLU A 56 -7.85 -2.55 -0.69
N ALA A 57 -8.92 -2.01 -0.11
CA ALA A 57 -10.26 -2.05 -0.69
C ALA A 57 -10.83 -0.64 -0.66
N TRP A 58 -11.39 -0.22 -1.78
CA TRP A 58 -11.95 1.13 -1.97
C TRP A 58 -13.39 1.02 -2.46
N ARG A 59 -14.23 1.96 -2.00
CA ARG A 59 -15.66 1.99 -2.34
C ARG A 59 -15.87 2.04 -3.85
N ASP A 60 -15.08 2.88 -4.55
CA ASP A 60 -15.20 3.07 -5.99
C ASP A 60 -13.91 3.68 -6.56
N GLN A 61 -13.88 3.84 -7.88
CA GLN A 61 -12.73 4.42 -8.57
C GLN A 61 -12.46 5.86 -8.15
N ALA A 62 -13.52 6.64 -7.87
CA ALA A 62 -13.37 8.03 -7.47
C ALA A 62 -12.60 8.15 -6.14
N ALA A 63 -12.93 7.31 -5.17
CA ALA A 63 -12.23 7.30 -3.88
C ALA A 63 -10.76 6.90 -4.05
N LEU A 64 -10.51 5.89 -4.88
CA LEU A 64 -9.15 5.46 -5.19
C LEU A 64 -8.35 6.57 -5.88
N ASP A 65 -8.97 7.29 -6.81
CA ASP A 65 -8.30 8.38 -7.52
C ASP A 65 -7.89 9.51 -6.56
N VAL A 66 -8.75 9.86 -5.62
CA VAL A 66 -8.42 10.86 -4.59
C VAL A 66 -7.21 10.43 -3.78
N HIS A 67 -7.19 9.15 -3.35
CA HIS A 67 -6.07 8.59 -2.61
C HIS A 67 -4.77 8.64 -3.42
N SER A 68 -4.83 8.16 -4.67
CA SER A 68 -3.66 8.03 -5.53
C SER A 68 -3.04 9.37 -5.90
N LYS A 69 -3.87 10.41 -6.01
CA LYS A 69 -3.44 11.75 -6.44
C LYS A 69 -3.13 12.69 -5.28
N ALA A 70 -3.30 12.23 -4.05
CA ALA A 70 -3.00 13.07 -2.89
C ALA A 70 -1.51 13.47 -2.89
N PRO A 71 -1.19 14.73 -2.55
CA PRO A 71 0.21 15.19 -2.54
C PRO A 71 1.10 14.35 -1.63
N THR A 72 0.54 13.82 -0.54
CA THR A 72 1.27 12.95 0.38
C THR A 72 1.73 11.66 -0.28
N MET A 73 1.05 11.18 -1.32
CA MET A 73 1.44 9.95 -2.02
C MET A 73 2.75 10.12 -2.78
N ALA A 74 2.92 11.25 -3.49
CA ALA A 74 4.16 11.52 -4.20
C ALA A 74 5.34 11.60 -3.24
N LYS A 75 5.15 12.28 -2.11
CA LYS A 75 6.19 12.40 -1.09
C LYS A 75 6.53 11.05 -0.47
N LEU A 76 5.53 10.23 -0.22
CA LEU A 76 5.72 8.88 0.32
C LEU A 76 6.57 8.04 -0.63
N ARG A 77 6.25 8.05 -1.93
CA ARG A 77 6.99 7.30 -2.93
C ARG A 77 8.44 7.76 -3.03
N GLU A 78 8.69 9.05 -3.00
CA GLU A 78 10.05 9.59 -2.96
C GLU A 78 10.85 9.03 -1.80
N THR A 79 10.22 8.94 -0.63
CA THR A 79 10.87 8.47 0.59
C THR A 79 11.28 7.02 0.47
N TYR A 80 10.38 6.14 0.02
CA TYR A 80 10.66 4.70 0.07
C TYR A 80 11.29 4.14 -1.20
N GLN A 81 11.23 4.84 -2.33
CA GLN A 81 11.71 4.31 -3.60
C GLN A 81 13.17 3.82 -3.54
N PRO A 82 14.11 4.53 -2.89
CA PRO A 82 15.48 4.04 -2.80
C PRO A 82 15.63 2.75 -1.99
N TRP A 83 14.63 2.40 -1.19
CA TRP A 83 14.66 1.21 -0.32
C TRP A 83 14.16 -0.05 -1.01
N LEU A 84 13.61 0.08 -2.22
CA LEU A 84 12.97 -1.04 -2.92
C LEU A 84 13.90 -1.69 -3.93
N LEU A 85 13.78 -3.01 -4.02
CA LEU A 85 14.34 -3.79 -5.12
C LEU A 85 13.30 -3.97 -6.23
N ASN A 86 12.01 -4.06 -5.85
CA ASN A 86 10.93 -4.24 -6.83
C ASN A 86 9.59 -3.82 -6.23
N ARG A 87 8.63 -3.52 -7.09
CA ARG A 87 7.26 -3.19 -6.72
C ARG A 87 6.30 -3.65 -7.81
N LYS A 88 5.21 -4.29 -7.40
CA LYS A 88 4.14 -4.69 -8.32
C LYS A 88 2.79 -4.37 -7.68
N ALA A 89 1.95 -3.64 -8.39
CA ALA A 89 0.59 -3.37 -7.96
C ALA A 89 -0.39 -4.09 -8.91
N THR A 90 -1.33 -4.83 -8.34
CA THR A 90 -2.36 -5.53 -9.08
C THR A 90 -3.72 -4.99 -8.65
N ARG A 91 -4.49 -4.47 -9.60
CA ARG A 91 -5.86 -4.02 -9.35
C ARG A 91 -6.80 -5.18 -9.60
N CYS A 92 -7.74 -5.39 -8.67
CA CYS A 92 -8.67 -6.50 -8.70
C CYS A 92 -10.08 -6.00 -8.42
N ILE A 93 -11.05 -6.78 -8.88
CA ILE A 93 -12.45 -6.58 -8.50
C ILE A 93 -12.83 -7.79 -7.65
N ALA A 94 -13.25 -7.54 -6.42
CA ALA A 94 -13.74 -8.60 -5.53
C ALA A 94 -15.25 -8.70 -5.65
N ASP A 95 -15.73 -9.88 -5.98
CA ASP A 95 -17.16 -10.16 -6.07
C ASP A 95 -17.72 -10.62 -4.73
#